data_af14f1cd3870eb537ef133a1a1db6924
#
_entry.id   af14f1cd3870eb537ef133a1a1db6924
#
_cell.length_a   1.000
_cell.length_b   1.000
_cell.length_c   1.000
_cell.angle_alpha   90.00
_cell.angle_beta   90.00
_cell.angle_gamma   90.00
#
_symmetry.space_group_name_H-M   'P 1'
#
loop_
_entity.id
_entity.type
_entity.pdbx_description
1 polymer ?
#
loop_
_entity_poly.entity_id
_entity_poly.type
_entity_poly.pdbx_seq_one_letter_code
_entity_poly.pdbx_strand_id
1 'polypeptide(L)'
;MNVLIDTNVILDALMTRTPWNINAEEIILLSAAGDITACVTASSITDIYYLFRRAIGDNVSAREAVFKLIQIIDIIDVSAEDCERAFDLPISDYEGAVQIACAVRHKLEQIVTRDVGHFSGSPINIASPETFLNELQC
;
A
#
# COMPACT_ATOMS: atom_id res chain seq x y z
N MET A 1 -4.18 12.01 -8.48
CA MET A 1 -4.77 10.70 -8.17
C MET A 1 -4.23 10.21 -6.82
N ASN A 2 -5.14 9.85 -5.94
CA ASN A 2 -4.81 9.37 -4.59
C ASN A 2 -5.08 7.87 -4.52
N VAL A 3 -4.04 7.10 -4.21
CA VAL A 3 -4.12 5.63 -4.24
C VAL A 3 -3.54 5.03 -2.98
N LEU A 4 -4.13 3.92 -2.53
CA LEU A 4 -3.62 3.14 -1.41
C LEU A 4 -2.67 2.08 -1.96
N ILE A 5 -1.49 1.98 -1.40
CA ILE A 5 -0.49 0.99 -1.79
C ILE A 5 -0.46 -0.10 -0.72
N ASP A 6 -0.66 -1.35 -1.15
CA ASP A 6 -0.58 -2.50 -0.25
C ASP A 6 0.85 -2.69 0.27
N THR A 7 0.96 -3.20 1.49
CA THR A 7 2.23 -3.46 2.17
C THR A 7 3.23 -4.22 1.29
N ASN A 8 2.77 -5.25 0.58
CA ASN A 8 3.64 -6.07 -0.26
C ASN A 8 4.32 -5.28 -1.38
N VAL A 9 3.63 -4.32 -1.96
CA VAL A 9 4.20 -3.48 -3.02
C VAL A 9 5.32 -2.61 -2.46
N ILE A 10 5.11 -2.02 -1.30
CA ILE A 10 6.16 -1.22 -0.63
C ILE A 10 7.37 -2.09 -0.33
N LEU A 11 7.16 -3.29 0.20
CA LEU A 11 8.25 -4.21 0.52
C LEU A 11 8.99 -4.69 -0.73
N ASP A 12 8.28 -4.87 -1.85
CA ASP A 12 8.92 -5.22 -3.12
C ASP A 12 9.94 -4.17 -3.53
N ALA A 13 9.63 -2.90 -3.32
CA ALA A 13 10.55 -1.80 -3.61
C ALA A 13 11.70 -1.76 -2.60
N LEU A 14 11.41 -1.76 -1.31
CA LEU A 14 12.42 -1.63 -0.26
C LEU A 14 13.38 -2.80 -0.23
N MET A 15 12.91 -4.01 -0.51
CA MET A 15 13.70 -5.24 -0.45
C MET A 15 14.21 -5.69 -1.81
N THR A 16 13.95 -4.91 -2.84
CA THR A 16 14.34 -5.22 -4.22
C THR A 16 13.95 -6.63 -4.63
N ARG A 17 12.68 -6.96 -4.43
CA ARG A 17 12.14 -8.29 -4.76
C ARG A 17 11.89 -8.40 -6.26
N THR A 18 12.79 -9.05 -6.97
CA THR A 18 12.63 -9.22 -8.42
C THR A 18 11.58 -10.27 -8.74
N PRO A 19 10.78 -10.12 -9.80
CA PRO A 19 10.75 -9.00 -10.77
C PRO A 19 9.82 -7.85 -10.34
N TRP A 20 9.15 -7.94 -9.20
CA TRP A 20 8.10 -7.00 -8.80
C TRP A 20 8.64 -5.62 -8.39
N ASN A 21 9.93 -5.56 -8.03
CA ASN A 21 10.55 -4.31 -7.57
C ASN A 21 10.52 -3.20 -8.61
N ILE A 22 10.61 -3.53 -9.89
CA ILE A 22 10.68 -2.52 -10.96
C ILE A 22 9.44 -1.64 -10.97
N ASN A 23 8.27 -2.24 -11.03
CA ASN A 23 7.00 -1.49 -11.02
C ASN A 23 6.76 -0.82 -9.67
N ALA A 24 7.09 -1.49 -8.56
CA ALA A 24 6.93 -0.94 -7.23
C ALA A 24 7.79 0.32 -7.03
N GLU A 25 9.05 0.27 -7.45
CA GLU A 25 9.96 1.41 -7.37
C GLU A 25 9.46 2.57 -8.22
N GLU A 26 8.93 2.30 -9.40
CA GLU A 26 8.38 3.34 -10.27
C GLU A 26 7.19 4.06 -9.62
N ILE A 27 6.31 3.32 -8.95
CA ILE A 27 5.17 3.91 -8.23
C ILE A 27 5.66 4.85 -7.13
N ILE A 28 6.68 4.44 -6.37
CA ILE A 28 7.25 5.28 -5.32
C ILE A 28 7.89 6.54 -5.92
N LEU A 29 8.59 6.41 -7.05
CA LEU A 29 9.18 7.55 -7.74
C LEU A 29 8.13 8.54 -8.24
N LEU A 30 7.00 8.04 -8.75
CA LEU A 30 5.88 8.89 -9.18
C LEU A 30 5.31 9.68 -8.01
N SER A 31 5.23 9.05 -6.84
CA SER A 31 4.78 9.75 -5.63
C SER A 31 5.80 10.80 -5.18
N ALA A 32 7.08 10.47 -5.24
CA ALA A 32 8.15 11.41 -4.90
C ALA A 32 8.15 12.62 -5.84
N ALA A 33 7.81 12.41 -7.11
CA ALA A 33 7.72 13.48 -8.10
C ALA A 33 6.44 14.30 -8.01
N GLY A 34 5.45 13.85 -7.22
CA GLY A 34 4.18 14.53 -7.09
C GLY A 34 3.17 14.20 -8.19
N ASP A 35 3.46 13.22 -9.04
CA ASP A 35 2.55 12.83 -10.12
C ASP A 35 1.33 12.05 -9.61
N ILE A 36 1.49 11.38 -8.49
CA ILE A 36 0.42 10.70 -7.75
C ILE A 36 0.60 10.98 -6.26
N THR A 37 -0.45 10.76 -5.48
CA THR A 37 -0.35 10.70 -4.02
C THR A 37 -0.51 9.25 -3.60
N ALA A 38 0.60 8.61 -3.26
CA ALA A 38 0.59 7.25 -2.74
C ALA A 38 0.38 7.30 -1.23
N CYS A 39 -0.55 6.49 -0.75
CA CYS A 39 -0.89 6.39 0.67
C CYS A 39 -0.70 4.97 1.16
N VAL A 40 -0.39 4.83 2.44
CA VAL A 40 -0.43 3.53 3.14
C VAL A 40 -1.22 3.71 4.43
N THR A 41 -1.78 2.63 4.95
CA THR A 41 -2.45 2.69 6.25
C THR A 41 -1.40 2.76 7.36
N ALA A 42 -1.78 3.35 8.49
CA ALA A 42 -0.91 3.42 9.67
C ALA A 42 -0.49 2.02 10.14
N SER A 43 -1.38 1.03 10.03
CA SER A 43 -1.05 -0.36 10.37
C SER A 43 0.00 -0.95 9.43
N SER A 44 0.00 -0.57 8.15
CA SER A 44 1.02 -1.02 7.20
C SER A 44 2.42 -0.53 7.56
N ILE A 45 2.54 0.65 8.16
CA ILE A 45 3.85 1.20 8.54
C ILE A 45 4.56 0.29 9.54
N THR A 46 3.86 -0.19 10.57
CA THR A 46 4.46 -1.10 11.54
C THR A 46 4.81 -2.45 10.92
N ASP A 47 3.97 -2.94 10.02
CA ASP A 47 4.24 -4.18 9.29
C ASP A 47 5.45 -4.06 8.38
N ILE A 48 5.56 -2.94 7.66
CA ILE A 48 6.70 -2.66 6.79
C ILE A 48 7.99 -2.62 7.61
N TYR A 49 7.98 -1.88 8.72
CA TYR A 49 9.13 -1.82 9.61
C TYR A 49 9.54 -3.20 10.09
N TYR A 50 8.58 -3.96 10.60
CA TYR A 50 8.85 -5.26 11.20
C TYR A 50 9.40 -6.27 10.18
N LEU A 51 8.77 -6.35 9.00
CA LEU A 51 9.18 -7.28 7.97
C LEU A 51 10.53 -6.89 7.36
N PHE A 52 10.75 -5.60 7.15
CA PHE A 52 12.04 -5.12 6.62
C PHE A 52 13.16 -5.35 7.62
N ARG A 53 12.94 -5.01 8.89
CA ARG A 53 13.91 -5.28 9.96
C ARG A 53 14.27 -6.75 10.02
N ARG A 54 13.29 -7.61 9.95
CA ARG A 54 13.49 -9.06 9.99
C ARG A 54 14.35 -9.55 8.83
N ALA A 55 14.16 -8.96 7.65
CA ALA A 55 14.91 -9.35 6.45
C ALA A 55 16.37 -8.89 6.50
N ILE A 56 16.63 -7.66 6.96
CA ILE A 56 17.98 -7.08 6.97
C ILE A 56 18.73 -7.30 8.29
N GLY A 57 18.01 -7.63 9.37
CA GLY A 57 18.61 -7.92 10.67
C GLY A 57 19.15 -6.70 11.44
N ASP A 58 18.75 -5.48 11.07
CA ASP A 58 19.25 -4.25 11.67
C ASP A 58 18.12 -3.24 11.94
N ASN A 59 17.90 -2.92 13.22
CA ASN A 59 16.88 -1.96 13.65
C ASN A 59 17.12 -0.55 13.13
N VAL A 60 18.37 -0.11 13.15
CA VAL A 60 18.72 1.28 12.79
C VAL A 60 18.43 1.50 11.32
N SER A 61 18.88 0.59 10.46
CA SER A 61 18.63 0.67 9.02
C SER A 61 17.14 0.58 8.69
N ALA A 62 16.38 -0.25 9.41
CA ALA A 62 14.95 -0.39 9.19
C ALA A 62 14.20 0.88 9.58
N ARG A 63 14.54 1.50 10.70
CA ARG A 63 13.93 2.78 11.11
C ARG A 63 14.26 3.88 10.12
N GLU A 64 15.48 3.93 9.63
CA GLU A 64 15.88 4.91 8.64
C GLU A 64 15.13 4.75 7.31
N ALA A 65 14.95 3.51 6.86
CA ALA A 65 14.19 3.24 5.64
C ALA A 65 12.74 3.69 5.76
N VAL A 66 12.10 3.39 6.90
CA VAL A 66 10.72 3.82 7.14
C VAL A 66 10.63 5.34 7.24
N PHE A 67 11.58 5.98 7.90
CA PHE A 67 11.63 7.44 7.99
C PHE A 67 11.69 8.09 6.60
N LYS A 68 12.54 7.56 5.72
CA LYS A 68 12.64 8.06 4.35
C LYS A 68 11.37 7.81 3.55
N LEU A 69 10.75 6.65 3.75
CA LEU A 69 9.52 6.28 3.06
C LEU A 69 8.39 7.27 3.37
N ILE A 70 8.21 7.62 4.64
CA ILE A 70 7.13 8.53 5.04
C ILE A 70 7.33 9.98 4.61
N GLN A 71 8.52 10.32 4.09
CA GLN A 71 8.74 11.62 3.44
C GLN A 71 8.17 11.64 2.02
N ILE A 72 7.92 10.47 1.45
CA ILE A 72 7.51 10.31 0.05
C ILE A 72 6.04 9.93 -0.07
N ILE A 73 5.56 9.09 0.84
CA ILE A 73 4.18 8.60 0.83
C ILE A 73 3.42 9.12 2.05
N ASP A 74 2.09 9.23 1.90
CA ASP A 74 1.23 9.68 2.98
C ASP A 74 0.76 8.49 3.82
N ILE A 75 0.55 8.72 5.10
CA ILE A 75 -0.02 7.73 6.01
C ILE A 75 -1.47 8.12 6.28
N ILE A 76 -2.39 7.17 6.09
CA ILE A 76 -3.79 7.37 6.47
C ILE A 76 -4.08 6.58 7.74
N ASP A 77 -4.91 7.15 8.61
CA ASP A 77 -5.25 6.51 9.88
C ASP A 77 -6.20 5.33 9.67
N VAL A 78 -6.12 4.37 10.60
CA VAL A 78 -7.07 3.26 10.72
C VAL A 78 -7.88 3.54 11.98
N SER A 79 -9.19 3.72 11.81
CA SER A 79 -10.07 3.99 12.95
C SER A 79 -10.74 2.71 13.45
N ALA A 80 -11.29 2.76 14.66
CA ALA A 80 -12.10 1.67 15.19
C ALA A 80 -13.27 1.37 14.25
N GLU A 81 -13.87 2.40 13.68
CA GLU A 81 -14.98 2.26 12.73
C GLU A 81 -14.56 1.49 11.47
N ASP A 82 -13.35 1.72 10.96
CA ASP A 82 -12.83 0.97 9.81
C ASP A 82 -12.75 -0.52 10.12
N CYS A 83 -12.29 -0.86 11.32
CA CYS A 83 -12.21 -2.26 11.76
C CYS A 83 -13.59 -2.90 11.87
N GLU A 84 -14.58 -2.16 12.32
CA GLU A 84 -15.96 -2.64 12.43
C GLU A 84 -16.60 -2.79 11.06
N ARG A 85 -16.48 -1.80 10.19
CA ARG A 85 -17.05 -1.81 8.84
C ARG A 85 -16.47 -2.92 7.97
N ALA A 86 -15.24 -3.31 8.23
CA ALA A 86 -14.60 -4.38 7.46
C ALA A 86 -15.40 -5.67 7.47
N PHE A 87 -16.11 -5.96 8.56
CA PHE A 87 -16.95 -7.16 8.66
C PHE A 87 -18.18 -7.12 7.75
N ASP A 88 -18.60 -5.93 7.32
CA ASP A 88 -19.78 -5.76 6.44
C ASP A 88 -19.41 -5.86 4.96
N LEU A 89 -18.11 -5.88 4.63
CA LEU A 89 -17.64 -5.97 3.25
C LEU A 89 -17.59 -7.43 2.80
N PRO A 90 -17.93 -7.70 1.53
CA PRO A 90 -17.90 -9.07 0.99
C PRO A 90 -16.46 -9.48 0.60
N ILE A 91 -15.51 -9.25 1.50
CA ILE A 91 -14.10 -9.52 1.31
C ILE A 91 -13.68 -10.59 2.32
N SER A 92 -13.13 -11.70 1.84
CA SER A 92 -12.77 -12.81 2.71
C SER A 92 -11.54 -12.53 3.57
N ASP A 93 -10.59 -11.76 3.05
CA ASP A 93 -9.40 -11.38 3.81
C ASP A 93 -9.69 -10.15 4.66
N TYR A 94 -9.66 -10.32 5.98
CA TYR A 94 -10.02 -9.23 6.91
C TYR A 94 -9.09 -8.03 6.79
N GLU A 95 -7.78 -8.26 6.67
CA GLU A 95 -6.82 -7.16 6.50
C GLU A 95 -7.13 -6.35 5.25
N GLY A 96 -7.43 -7.03 4.13
CA GLY A 96 -7.86 -6.39 2.90
C GLY A 96 -9.15 -5.60 3.09
N ALA A 97 -10.11 -6.15 3.83
CA ALA A 97 -11.36 -5.47 4.14
C ALA A 97 -11.12 -4.18 4.94
N VAL A 98 -10.22 -4.20 5.90
CA VAL A 98 -9.85 -3.00 6.67
C VAL A 98 -9.21 -1.95 5.75
N GLN A 99 -8.33 -2.36 4.86
CA GLN A 99 -7.71 -1.45 3.89
C GLN A 99 -8.76 -0.80 3.00
N ILE A 100 -9.76 -1.56 2.54
CA ILE A 100 -10.84 -1.02 1.72
C ILE A 100 -11.66 -0.01 2.53
N ALA A 101 -12.01 -0.32 3.77
CA ALA A 101 -12.75 0.59 4.64
C ALA A 101 -12.00 1.91 4.82
N CYS A 102 -10.69 1.85 5.05
CA CYS A 102 -9.84 3.03 5.16
C CYS A 102 -9.83 3.84 3.86
N ALA A 103 -9.64 3.16 2.73
CA ALA A 103 -9.58 3.81 1.44
C ALA A 103 -10.90 4.51 1.10
N VAL A 104 -12.03 3.88 1.38
CA VAL A 104 -13.36 4.48 1.16
C VAL A 104 -13.54 5.71 2.03
N ARG A 105 -13.20 5.62 3.31
CA ARG A 105 -13.34 6.76 4.24
C ARG A 105 -12.48 7.95 3.83
N HIS A 106 -11.26 7.68 3.35
CA HIS A 106 -10.34 8.72 2.88
C HIS A 106 -10.57 9.12 1.42
N LYS A 107 -11.59 8.56 0.77
CA LYS A 107 -11.94 8.86 -0.63
C LYS A 107 -10.80 8.61 -1.61
N LEU A 108 -10.06 7.53 -1.38
CA LEU A 108 -9.01 7.11 -2.31
C LEU A 108 -9.64 6.44 -3.52
N GLU A 109 -9.00 6.62 -4.66
CA GLU A 109 -9.56 6.19 -5.95
C GLU A 109 -9.37 4.72 -6.22
N GLN A 110 -8.27 4.13 -5.72
CA GLN A 110 -8.02 2.70 -5.91
C GLN A 110 -6.97 2.17 -4.95
N ILE A 111 -6.87 0.84 -4.90
CA ILE A 111 -5.84 0.13 -4.17
C ILE A 111 -4.93 -0.56 -5.19
N VAL A 112 -3.61 -0.42 -5.00
CA VAL A 112 -2.59 -1.07 -5.82
C VAL A 112 -1.99 -2.22 -5.02
N THR A 113 -2.10 -3.44 -5.54
CA THR A 113 -1.68 -4.66 -4.86
C THR A 113 -1.27 -5.74 -5.86
N ARG A 114 -0.33 -6.62 -5.47
CA ARG A 114 -0.06 -7.83 -6.25
C ARG A 114 -1.14 -8.90 -6.08
N ASP A 115 -1.86 -8.84 -4.96
CA ASP A 115 -2.86 -9.85 -4.58
C ASP A 115 -4.28 -9.40 -4.92
N VAL A 116 -4.49 -9.07 -6.19
CA VAL A 116 -5.78 -8.52 -6.66
C VAL A 116 -6.96 -9.43 -6.24
N GLY A 117 -6.76 -10.74 -6.28
CA GLY A 117 -7.80 -11.70 -5.91
C GLY A 117 -8.26 -11.62 -4.46
N HIS A 118 -7.38 -11.19 -3.54
CA HIS A 118 -7.72 -11.02 -2.12
C HIS A 118 -8.73 -9.89 -1.88
N PHE A 119 -8.88 -9.00 -2.87
CA PHE A 119 -9.79 -7.87 -2.80
C PHE A 119 -11.03 -8.06 -3.67
N SER A 120 -11.29 -9.29 -4.09
CA SER A 120 -12.47 -9.62 -4.91
C SER A 120 -13.75 -9.20 -4.20
N GLY A 121 -14.60 -8.46 -4.88
CA GLY A 121 -15.83 -7.90 -4.32
C GLY A 121 -15.67 -6.47 -3.80
N SER A 122 -14.50 -5.86 -3.98
CA SER A 122 -14.24 -4.50 -3.52
C SER A 122 -15.15 -3.47 -4.21
N PRO A 123 -15.71 -2.50 -3.43
CA PRO A 123 -16.47 -1.40 -4.00
C PRO A 123 -15.60 -0.35 -4.69
N ILE A 124 -14.28 -0.39 -4.47
CA ILE A 124 -13.35 0.53 -5.14
C ILE A 124 -12.44 -0.27 -6.08
N ASN A 125 -11.82 0.44 -7.02
CA ASN A 125 -10.98 -0.17 -8.02
C ASN A 125 -9.72 -0.78 -7.40
N ILE A 126 -9.37 -2.00 -7.85
CA ILE A 126 -8.17 -2.72 -7.43
C ILE A 126 -7.32 -2.96 -8.68
N ALA A 127 -6.03 -2.65 -8.59
CA ALA A 127 -5.12 -2.85 -9.73
C ALA A 127 -3.80 -3.43 -9.27
N SER A 128 -3.19 -4.25 -10.13
CA SER A 128 -1.79 -4.65 -9.93
C SER A 128 -0.87 -3.44 -10.23
N PRO A 129 0.37 -3.45 -9.72
CA PRO A 129 1.31 -2.38 -10.06
C PRO A 129 1.47 -2.18 -11.58
N GLU A 130 1.56 -3.26 -12.33
CA GLU A 130 1.68 -3.19 -13.79
C GLU A 130 0.46 -2.53 -14.42
N THR A 131 -0.74 -2.99 -14.07
CA THR A 131 -1.98 -2.43 -14.60
C THR A 131 -2.13 -0.96 -14.23
N PHE A 132 -1.82 -0.61 -12.99
CA PHE A 132 -1.88 0.77 -12.53
C PHE A 132 -0.98 1.69 -13.37
N LEU A 133 0.28 1.28 -13.57
CA LEU A 133 1.23 2.07 -14.36
C LEU A 133 0.81 2.20 -15.83
N ASN A 134 0.28 1.10 -16.41
CA ASN A 134 -0.20 1.13 -17.79
C ASN A 134 -1.38 2.09 -17.94
N GLU A 135 -2.29 2.12 -16.99
CA GLU A 135 -3.45 3.02 -17.01
C GLU A 135 -3.05 4.48 -16.89
N LEU A 136 -1.99 4.78 -16.14
CA LEU A 136 -1.49 6.16 -16.00
C LEU A 136 -0.92 6.70 -17.31
N GLN A 137 -0.45 5.84 -18.20
CA GLN A 137 0.16 6.24 -19.47
C GLN A 137 -0.88 6.49 -20.58
N CYS A 138 -2.12 6.17 -20.32
CA CYS A 138 -3.20 6.34 -21.30
C CYS A 138 -3.82 7.73 -21.27
#